data_131ba4398b2c3a8b1be201431ceffeb8
#
_entry.id   131ba4398b2c3a8b1be201431ceffeb8
#
_cell.length_a   1.000
_cell.length_b   1.000
_cell.length_c   1.000
_cell.angle_alpha   90.00
_cell.angle_beta   90.00
_cell.angle_gamma   90.00
#
_symmetry.space_group_name_H-M   'P 1'
#
loop_
_entity.id
_entity.type
_entity.pdbx_description
1 polymer ?
#
loop_
_entity_poly.entity_id
_entity_poly.type
_entity_poly.pdbx_seq_one_letter_code
_entity_poly.pdbx_strand_id
1 'polypeptide(L)'
;MPRRLALALCLLAAPASAQGSGLTMPFDATGRAALETALDMAAASLANSLVLSRDAAWAAGTRPMPPHIRQALLAWYPADLLDSIEYRVGIAEDSTLQSLAIRHGRANAITLIDTIVFADPREAETDIALWAHEVKHVEQFRRWGLSGFARRYVLDHATVEAEAYAIGDVVKAIHGGG
;
A
#
# COMPACT_ATOMS: atom_id res chain seq x y z
N MET A 1 -10.47 14.09 16.48
CA MET A 1 -10.37 12.61 16.43
C MET A 1 -9.06 12.27 15.75
N PRO A 2 -8.19 11.40 16.29
CA PRO A 2 -6.87 11.16 15.71
C PRO A 2 -7.02 10.45 14.36
N ARG A 3 -6.36 10.99 13.35
CA ARG A 3 -6.16 10.39 12.03
C ARG A 3 -5.47 9.03 12.23
N ARG A 4 -6.22 7.95 12.13
CA ARG A 4 -5.61 6.61 12.01
C ARG A 4 -5.24 6.42 10.55
N LEU A 5 -3.97 6.61 10.27
CA LEU A 5 -3.34 6.49 8.96
C LEU A 5 -3.48 5.06 8.43
N ALA A 6 -3.83 4.96 7.14
CA ALA A 6 -3.41 3.81 6.35
C ALA A 6 -1.89 3.71 6.44
N LEU A 7 -1.35 2.54 6.63
CA LEU A 7 0.07 2.45 6.95
C LEU A 7 0.89 1.87 5.85
N ALA A 8 1.72 2.72 5.43
CA ALA A 8 3.05 2.48 4.97
C ALA A 8 3.78 1.35 5.71
N LEU A 9 4.25 0.41 4.93
CA LEU A 9 5.11 -0.70 5.34
C LEU A 9 6.44 -0.19 5.90
N CYS A 10 6.41 0.43 7.11
CA CYS A 10 7.61 0.89 7.81
C CYS A 10 8.34 -0.24 8.51
N LEU A 11 8.83 -1.24 7.77
CA LEU A 11 9.55 -2.35 8.39
C LEU A 11 11.06 -2.32 8.18
N LEU A 12 11.64 -1.30 7.50
CA LEU A 12 13.10 -1.20 7.36
C LEU A 12 13.65 0.23 7.24
N ALA A 13 12.94 1.25 7.64
CA ALA A 13 13.53 2.58 7.78
C ALA A 13 13.93 2.82 9.23
N ALA A 14 15.17 2.57 9.57
CA ALA A 14 15.76 3.15 10.79
C ALA A 14 15.65 4.69 10.70
N PRO A 15 15.24 5.40 11.76
CA PRO A 15 15.25 6.85 11.75
C PRO A 15 16.71 7.34 11.69
N ALA A 16 17.13 7.84 10.56
CA ALA A 16 18.33 8.65 10.48
C ALA A 16 18.04 10.04 11.06
N SER A 17 17.98 10.14 12.38
CA SER A 17 18.16 11.41 13.07
C SER A 17 19.65 11.73 13.10
N ALA A 18 20.15 12.31 12.02
CA ALA A 18 21.45 12.93 11.97
C ALA A 18 21.27 14.45 12.02
N GLN A 19 21.12 14.98 13.22
CA GLN A 19 21.59 16.34 13.50
C GLN A 19 23.10 16.27 13.72
N GLY A 20 23.85 16.93 12.87
CA GLY A 20 25.29 17.11 13.15
C GLY A 20 26.11 17.37 11.91
N SER A 21 26.49 18.65 11.73
CA SER A 21 27.73 19.17 11.11
C SER A 21 28.16 18.55 9.77
N GLY A 22 28.01 19.34 8.72
CA GLY A 22 28.64 19.38 7.42
C GLY A 22 29.88 18.54 7.14
N LEU A 23 29.67 17.26 6.90
CA LEU A 23 30.58 16.43 6.15
C LEU A 23 29.76 15.83 5.01
N THR A 24 29.59 16.60 3.93
CA THR A 24 29.24 16.06 2.62
C THR A 24 30.42 15.23 2.14
N MET A 25 30.50 13.97 2.60
CA MET A 25 31.32 12.98 1.91
C MET A 25 30.63 12.71 0.58
N PRO A 26 31.21 13.08 -0.57
CA PRO A 26 30.71 12.60 -1.83
C PRO A 26 30.86 11.07 -1.79
N PHE A 27 29.75 10.32 -1.79
CA PHE A 27 29.79 8.89 -2.04
C PHE A 27 30.58 8.70 -3.33
N ASP A 28 31.70 8.01 -3.24
CA ASP A 28 32.45 7.62 -4.43
C ASP A 28 31.62 6.65 -5.29
N ALA A 29 32.11 6.29 -6.46
CA ALA A 29 31.40 5.39 -7.36
C ALA A 29 31.06 4.05 -6.69
N THR A 30 31.92 3.57 -5.81
CA THR A 30 31.77 2.31 -5.07
C THR A 30 30.64 2.41 -4.04
N GLY A 31 30.60 3.50 -3.29
CA GLY A 31 29.52 3.73 -2.31
C GLY A 31 28.16 3.90 -2.97
N ARG A 32 28.08 4.56 -4.14
CA ARG A 32 26.84 4.64 -4.92
C ARG A 32 26.39 3.28 -5.43
N ALA A 33 27.29 2.47 -5.98
CA ALA A 33 26.98 1.13 -6.46
C ALA A 33 26.50 0.21 -5.32
N ALA A 34 27.12 0.30 -4.15
CA ALA A 34 26.70 -0.45 -2.96
C ALA A 34 25.29 -0.06 -2.49
N LEU A 35 24.99 1.25 -2.48
CA LEU A 35 23.64 1.74 -2.14
C LEU A 35 22.59 1.25 -3.14
N GLU A 36 22.84 1.36 -4.44
CA GLU A 36 21.92 0.86 -5.48
C GLU A 36 21.67 -0.64 -5.32
N THR A 37 22.72 -1.43 -5.08
CA THR A 37 22.59 -2.87 -4.83
C THR A 37 21.71 -3.15 -3.60
N ALA A 38 21.92 -2.42 -2.51
CA ALA A 38 21.09 -2.56 -1.29
C ALA A 38 19.63 -2.21 -1.53
N LEU A 39 19.36 -1.15 -2.31
CA LEU A 39 18.00 -0.75 -2.69
C LEU A 39 17.33 -1.81 -3.58
N ASP A 40 18.06 -2.38 -4.54
CA ASP A 40 17.53 -3.44 -5.40
C ASP A 40 17.20 -4.71 -4.61
N MET A 41 18.05 -5.08 -3.67
CA MET A 41 17.78 -6.22 -2.77
C MET A 41 16.57 -5.99 -1.88
N ALA A 42 16.43 -4.80 -1.30
CA ALA A 42 15.28 -4.44 -0.48
C ALA A 42 13.98 -4.42 -1.30
N ALA A 43 14.04 -3.87 -2.51
CA ALA A 43 12.90 -3.87 -3.44
C ALA A 43 12.49 -5.29 -3.86
N ALA A 44 13.46 -6.16 -4.17
CA ALA A 44 13.18 -7.56 -4.50
C ALA A 44 12.57 -8.32 -3.31
N SER A 45 13.05 -8.07 -2.09
CA SER A 45 12.48 -8.65 -0.88
C SER A 45 11.03 -8.21 -0.66
N LEU A 46 10.73 -6.91 -0.82
CA LEU A 46 9.37 -6.39 -0.73
C LEU A 46 8.47 -7.01 -1.82
N ALA A 47 8.93 -7.06 -3.07
CA ALA A 47 8.18 -7.64 -4.18
C ALA A 47 7.81 -9.11 -3.90
N ASN A 48 8.77 -9.91 -3.44
CA ASN A 48 8.52 -11.31 -3.08
C ASN A 48 7.51 -11.43 -1.91
N SER A 49 7.63 -10.58 -0.90
CA SER A 49 6.71 -10.56 0.24
C SER A 49 5.29 -10.18 -0.19
N LEU A 50 5.13 -9.24 -1.13
CA LEU A 50 3.84 -8.86 -1.70
C LEU A 50 3.18 -10.04 -2.44
N VAL A 51 3.94 -10.77 -3.27
CA VAL A 51 3.43 -11.97 -3.98
C VAL A 51 2.98 -13.03 -2.98
N LEU A 52 3.83 -13.39 -2.02
CA LEU A 52 3.50 -14.41 -1.01
C LEU A 52 2.26 -14.02 -0.19
N SER A 53 2.15 -12.75 0.20
CA SER A 53 0.99 -12.26 0.95
C SER A 53 -0.29 -12.24 0.11
N ARG A 54 -0.18 -11.88 -1.17
CA ARG A 54 -1.30 -11.94 -2.11
C ARG A 54 -1.79 -13.38 -2.29
N ASP A 55 -0.87 -14.31 -2.53
CA ASP A 55 -1.21 -15.72 -2.73
C ASP A 55 -1.83 -16.34 -1.48
N ALA A 56 -1.34 -15.97 -0.29
CA ALA A 56 -1.95 -16.35 0.98
C ALA A 56 -3.37 -15.79 1.14
N ALA A 57 -3.59 -14.52 0.74
CA ALA A 57 -4.93 -13.92 0.75
C ALA A 57 -5.89 -14.67 -0.17
N TRP A 58 -5.46 -15.05 -1.37
CA TRP A 58 -6.25 -15.83 -2.32
C TRP A 58 -6.55 -17.23 -1.80
N ALA A 59 -5.57 -17.93 -1.24
CA ALA A 59 -5.76 -19.25 -0.64
C ALA A 59 -6.77 -19.23 0.53
N ALA A 60 -6.83 -18.13 1.27
CA ALA A 60 -7.78 -17.94 2.37
C ALA A 60 -9.19 -17.48 1.90
N GLY A 61 -9.36 -17.22 0.61
CA GLY A 61 -10.61 -16.82 -0.02
C GLY A 61 -10.74 -15.31 -0.18
N THR A 62 -10.96 -14.90 -1.43
CA THR A 62 -11.24 -13.53 -1.84
C THR A 62 -12.64 -13.43 -2.47
N ARG A 63 -13.10 -12.23 -2.69
CA ARG A 63 -14.35 -11.91 -3.37
C ARG A 63 -14.23 -10.59 -4.15
N PRO A 64 -15.01 -10.38 -5.21
CA PRO A 64 -14.98 -9.15 -5.98
C PRO A 64 -15.45 -7.96 -5.15
N MET A 65 -15.01 -6.75 -5.53
CA MET A 65 -15.41 -5.49 -4.91
C MET A 65 -16.95 -5.39 -4.75
N PRO A 66 -17.46 -4.90 -3.61
CA PRO A 66 -18.91 -4.70 -3.43
C PRO A 66 -19.49 -3.79 -4.52
N PRO A 67 -20.65 -4.14 -5.12
CA PRO A 67 -21.21 -3.38 -6.26
C PRO A 67 -21.45 -1.90 -5.97
N HIS A 68 -21.85 -1.54 -4.78
CA HIS A 68 -22.09 -0.15 -4.39
C HIS A 68 -20.78 0.65 -4.25
N ILE A 69 -19.71 0.03 -3.74
CA ILE A 69 -18.37 0.63 -3.69
C ILE A 69 -17.86 0.83 -5.13
N ARG A 70 -17.95 -0.22 -5.95
CA ARG A 70 -17.58 -0.14 -7.36
C ARG A 70 -18.31 1.02 -8.07
N GLN A 71 -19.62 1.12 -7.89
CA GLN A 71 -20.42 2.19 -8.50
C GLN A 71 -19.97 3.58 -8.07
N ALA A 72 -19.67 3.76 -6.79
CA ALA A 72 -19.16 5.03 -6.26
C ALA A 72 -17.79 5.40 -6.83
N LEU A 73 -16.91 4.40 -7.05
CA LEU A 73 -15.55 4.62 -7.54
C LEU A 73 -15.43 4.80 -9.06
N LEU A 74 -16.47 4.50 -9.85
CA LEU A 74 -16.47 4.72 -11.30
C LEU A 74 -16.25 6.17 -11.71
N ALA A 75 -16.49 7.13 -10.82
CA ALA A 75 -16.18 8.54 -11.07
C ALA A 75 -14.66 8.86 -11.07
N TRP A 76 -13.84 7.95 -10.51
CA TRP A 76 -12.43 8.17 -10.22
C TRP A 76 -11.51 7.18 -10.93
N TYR A 77 -12.00 5.97 -11.21
CA TYR A 77 -11.21 4.87 -11.74
C TYR A 77 -11.91 4.19 -12.92
N PRO A 78 -11.16 3.71 -13.90
CA PRO A 78 -11.73 2.97 -15.04
C PRO A 78 -12.32 1.63 -14.56
N ALA A 79 -13.40 1.21 -15.22
CA ALA A 79 -14.16 0.02 -14.85
C ALA A 79 -13.30 -1.25 -14.84
N ASP A 80 -12.42 -1.41 -15.83
CA ASP A 80 -11.54 -2.56 -15.95
C ASP A 80 -10.51 -2.67 -14.82
N LEU A 81 -10.10 -1.53 -14.23
CA LEU A 81 -9.29 -1.53 -13.03
C LEU A 81 -10.08 -2.06 -11.83
N LEU A 82 -11.29 -1.50 -11.62
CA LEU A 82 -12.15 -1.89 -10.49
C LEU A 82 -12.55 -3.37 -10.57
N ASP A 83 -12.84 -3.87 -11.78
CA ASP A 83 -13.25 -5.26 -12.04
C ASP A 83 -12.10 -6.27 -11.85
N SER A 84 -10.85 -5.80 -11.84
CA SER A 84 -9.68 -6.66 -11.60
C SER A 84 -9.33 -6.83 -10.12
N ILE A 85 -10.04 -6.14 -9.23
CA ILE A 85 -9.72 -6.11 -7.79
C ILE A 85 -10.51 -7.16 -7.04
N GLU A 86 -9.77 -8.00 -6.34
CA GLU A 86 -10.32 -8.90 -5.33
C GLU A 86 -10.09 -8.33 -3.94
N TYR A 87 -10.95 -8.67 -2.97
CA TYR A 87 -10.72 -8.29 -1.59
C TYR A 87 -11.11 -9.39 -0.60
N ARG A 88 -10.59 -9.25 0.60
CA ARG A 88 -11.00 -10.04 1.76
C ARG A 88 -11.04 -9.20 3.02
N VAL A 89 -11.70 -9.70 4.05
CA VAL A 89 -11.72 -9.14 5.40
C VAL A 89 -11.07 -10.13 6.36
N GLY A 90 -10.34 -9.58 7.30
CA GLY A 90 -9.67 -10.36 8.34
C GLY A 90 -8.25 -10.80 7.96
N ILE A 91 -7.49 -11.12 8.98
CA ILE A 91 -6.07 -11.44 8.91
C ILE A 91 -5.93 -12.96 8.83
N ALA A 92 -5.13 -13.46 7.90
CA ALA A 92 -4.67 -14.84 7.99
C ALA A 92 -3.73 -14.99 9.21
N GLU A 93 -3.74 -16.14 9.87
CA GLU A 93 -2.89 -16.41 11.05
C GLU A 93 -1.45 -16.77 10.67
N ASP A 94 -0.93 -16.14 9.64
CA ASP A 94 0.41 -16.36 9.12
C ASP A 94 1.32 -15.13 9.33
N SER A 95 2.61 -15.27 9.00
CA SER A 95 3.61 -14.21 9.12
C SER A 95 3.71 -13.35 7.86
N THR A 96 2.62 -13.21 7.10
CA THR A 96 2.59 -12.39 5.89
C THR A 96 2.56 -10.90 6.20
N LEU A 97 2.82 -10.06 5.19
CA LEU A 97 2.77 -8.60 5.33
C LEU A 97 1.41 -8.11 5.84
N GLN A 98 0.32 -8.72 5.35
CA GLN A 98 -1.04 -8.38 5.79
C GLN A 98 -1.23 -8.61 7.29
N SER A 99 -0.77 -9.76 7.81
CA SER A 99 -0.92 -10.07 9.23
C SER A 99 -0.04 -9.17 10.10
N LEU A 100 1.18 -8.84 9.68
CA LEU A 100 2.06 -7.94 10.39
C LEU A 100 1.55 -6.50 10.42
N ALA A 101 1.11 -5.96 9.27
CA ALA A 101 0.62 -4.59 9.18
C ALA A 101 -0.64 -4.37 10.02
N ILE A 102 -1.61 -5.28 9.92
CA ILE A 102 -2.89 -5.16 10.62
C ILE A 102 -2.76 -5.48 12.12
N ARG A 103 -2.05 -6.57 12.51
CA ARG A 103 -1.84 -6.95 13.93
C ARG A 103 -1.15 -5.86 14.74
N HIS A 104 -0.25 -5.11 14.14
CA HIS A 104 0.40 -4.00 14.82
C HIS A 104 -0.43 -2.71 14.84
N GLY A 105 -1.69 -2.76 14.41
CA GLY A 105 -2.62 -1.61 14.41
C GLY A 105 -2.13 -0.47 13.54
N ARG A 106 -1.34 -0.79 12.54
CA ARG A 106 -0.68 0.20 11.69
C ARG A 106 -1.45 0.51 10.42
N ALA A 107 -2.35 -0.37 9.98
CA ALA A 107 -3.17 -0.18 8.80
C ALA A 107 -4.60 -0.69 9.03
N ASN A 108 -5.59 0.00 8.45
CA ASN A 108 -6.97 -0.46 8.39
C ASN A 108 -7.20 -1.36 7.17
N ALA A 109 -6.41 -1.14 6.13
CA ALA A 109 -6.37 -1.99 4.93
C ALA A 109 -4.94 -2.05 4.38
N ILE A 110 -4.68 -2.99 3.48
CA ILE A 110 -3.43 -3.13 2.75
C ILE A 110 -3.69 -3.66 1.35
N THR A 111 -3.05 -3.04 0.36
CA THR A 111 -3.08 -3.50 -1.03
C THR A 111 -1.91 -4.42 -1.34
N LEU A 112 -2.22 -5.60 -1.86
CA LEU A 112 -1.30 -6.65 -2.30
C LEU A 112 -1.46 -6.85 -3.81
N ILE A 113 -0.85 -6.01 -4.60
CA ILE A 113 -0.88 -6.00 -6.08
C ILE A 113 -2.29 -5.68 -6.63
N ASP A 114 -3.18 -6.67 -6.70
CA ASP A 114 -4.55 -6.61 -7.18
C ASP A 114 -5.58 -7.03 -6.11
N THR A 115 -5.11 -7.26 -4.90
CA THR A 115 -5.93 -7.75 -3.79
C THR A 115 -5.86 -6.81 -2.61
N ILE A 116 -7.00 -6.41 -2.07
CA ILE A 116 -7.08 -5.53 -0.90
C ILE A 116 -7.55 -6.34 0.32
N VAL A 117 -6.82 -6.24 1.43
CA VAL A 117 -7.16 -6.89 2.70
C VAL A 117 -7.56 -5.85 3.71
N PHE A 118 -8.78 -5.91 4.20
CA PHE A 118 -9.33 -5.01 5.23
C PHE A 118 -9.22 -5.65 6.62
N ALA A 119 -8.95 -4.82 7.62
CA ALA A 119 -8.97 -5.23 9.02
C ALA A 119 -10.40 -5.36 9.55
N ASP A 120 -11.26 -4.41 9.19
CA ASP A 120 -12.63 -4.29 9.70
C ASP A 120 -13.65 -4.53 8.57
N PRO A 121 -14.62 -5.45 8.75
CA PRO A 121 -15.67 -5.70 7.78
C PRO A 121 -16.56 -4.48 7.50
N ARG A 122 -16.73 -3.59 8.46
CA ARG A 122 -17.53 -2.37 8.26
C ARG A 122 -16.84 -1.39 7.33
N GLU A 123 -15.51 -1.22 7.47
CA GLU A 123 -14.72 -0.38 6.56
C GLU A 123 -14.73 -0.95 5.13
N ALA A 124 -14.61 -2.27 4.98
CA ALA A 124 -14.73 -2.93 3.69
C ALA A 124 -16.10 -2.73 3.01
N GLU A 125 -17.17 -2.59 3.81
CA GLU A 125 -18.52 -2.42 3.27
C GLU A 125 -18.92 -0.94 3.10
N THR A 126 -18.31 0.01 3.83
CA THR A 126 -18.86 1.37 3.88
C THR A 126 -17.86 2.50 3.66
N ASP A 127 -16.56 2.27 3.80
CA ASP A 127 -15.57 3.35 3.68
C ASP A 127 -15.07 3.51 2.24
N ILE A 128 -15.84 4.27 1.44
CA ILE A 128 -15.52 4.57 0.03
C ILE A 128 -14.17 5.30 -0.08
N ALA A 129 -13.80 6.14 0.90
CA ALA A 129 -12.55 6.88 0.88
C ALA A 129 -11.34 5.98 1.11
N LEU A 130 -11.46 5.01 2.03
CA LEU A 130 -10.43 4.00 2.23
C LEU A 130 -10.27 3.12 0.98
N TRP A 131 -11.40 2.71 0.38
CA TRP A 131 -11.35 2.01 -0.90
C TRP A 131 -10.66 2.82 -2.00
N ALA A 132 -10.96 4.12 -2.13
CA ALA A 132 -10.29 4.99 -3.12
C ALA A 132 -8.78 5.05 -2.89
N HIS A 133 -8.33 5.13 -1.64
CA HIS A 133 -6.91 5.07 -1.28
C HIS A 133 -6.28 3.75 -1.71
N GLU A 134 -6.86 2.62 -1.37
CA GLU A 134 -6.31 1.30 -1.68
C GLU A 134 -6.33 0.99 -3.20
N VAL A 135 -7.40 1.38 -3.90
CA VAL A 135 -7.47 1.26 -5.38
C VAL A 135 -6.37 2.07 -6.07
N LYS A 136 -5.95 3.20 -5.48
CA LYS A 136 -4.80 3.97 -6.00
C LYS A 136 -3.52 3.15 -6.00
N HIS A 137 -3.28 2.34 -4.99
CA HIS A 137 -2.14 1.43 -4.98
C HIS A 137 -2.25 0.35 -6.06
N VAL A 138 -3.44 -0.20 -6.33
CA VAL A 138 -3.63 -1.12 -7.46
C VAL A 138 -3.32 -0.42 -8.80
N GLU A 139 -3.76 0.83 -8.98
CA GLU A 139 -3.41 1.63 -10.16
C GLU A 139 -1.89 1.85 -10.26
N GLN A 140 -1.21 2.13 -9.15
CA GLN A 140 0.25 2.27 -9.10
C GLN A 140 0.96 0.97 -9.47
N PHE A 141 0.49 -0.20 -8.98
CA PHE A 141 0.99 -1.51 -9.42
C PHE A 141 0.81 -1.74 -10.92
N ARG A 142 -0.37 -1.39 -11.46
CA ARG A 142 -0.66 -1.50 -12.90
C ARG A 142 0.26 -0.59 -13.72
N ARG A 143 0.51 0.63 -13.25
CA ARG A 143 1.34 1.65 -13.93
C ARG A 143 2.83 1.33 -13.89
N TRP A 144 3.35 0.85 -12.77
CA TRP A 144 4.79 0.68 -12.56
C TRP A 144 5.27 -0.77 -12.60
N GLY A 145 4.36 -1.72 -12.57
CA GLY A 145 4.66 -3.13 -12.33
C GLY A 145 5.11 -3.40 -10.88
N LEU A 146 5.16 -4.67 -10.51
CA LEU A 146 5.52 -5.09 -9.15
C LEU A 146 6.90 -4.57 -8.71
N SER A 147 7.93 -4.80 -9.54
CA SER A 147 9.30 -4.38 -9.22
C SER A 147 9.44 -2.86 -9.19
N GLY A 148 8.76 -2.15 -10.10
CA GLY A 148 8.75 -0.69 -10.14
C GLY A 148 8.06 -0.07 -8.93
N PHE A 149 6.94 -0.65 -8.49
CA PHE A 149 6.26 -0.25 -7.25
C PHE A 149 7.18 -0.48 -6.05
N ALA A 150 7.71 -1.70 -5.89
CA ALA A 150 8.53 -2.06 -4.75
C ALA A 150 9.78 -1.16 -4.63
N ARG A 151 10.45 -0.86 -5.76
CA ARG A 151 11.61 0.04 -5.75
C ARG A 151 11.23 1.47 -5.34
N ARG A 152 10.12 2.02 -5.87
CA ARG A 152 9.63 3.36 -5.50
C ARG A 152 9.26 3.42 -4.03
N TYR A 153 8.58 2.39 -3.53
CA TYR A 153 8.13 2.30 -2.15
C TYR A 153 9.31 2.25 -1.16
N VAL A 154 10.36 1.47 -1.48
CA VAL A 154 11.59 1.41 -0.68
C VAL A 154 12.34 2.73 -0.69
N LEU A 155 12.39 3.41 -1.85
CA LEU A 155 13.08 4.69 -2.01
C LEU A 155 12.36 5.84 -1.31
N ASP A 156 11.07 5.97 -1.53
CA ASP A 156 10.25 7.08 -1.06
C ASP A 156 8.77 6.69 -0.94
N HIS A 157 8.46 5.93 0.10
CA HIS A 157 7.08 5.53 0.38
C HIS A 157 6.16 6.73 0.59
N ALA A 158 6.68 7.85 1.13
CA ALA A 158 5.86 9.02 1.40
C ALA A 158 5.26 9.62 0.11
N THR A 159 6.02 9.66 -0.97
CA THR A 159 5.53 10.09 -2.28
C THR A 159 4.51 9.11 -2.87
N VAL A 160 4.73 7.79 -2.70
CA VAL A 160 3.77 6.76 -3.15
C VAL A 160 2.45 6.89 -2.40
N GLU A 161 2.49 7.04 -1.09
CA GLU A 161 1.33 7.22 -0.23
C GLU A 161 0.62 8.56 -0.48
N ALA A 162 1.35 9.64 -0.77
CA ALA A 162 0.75 10.95 -1.01
C ALA A 162 -0.27 10.94 -2.16
N GLU A 163 -0.03 10.17 -3.23
CA GLU A 163 -0.99 9.99 -4.32
C GLU A 163 -2.28 9.31 -3.83
N ALA A 164 -2.15 8.30 -2.96
CA ALA A 164 -3.28 7.55 -2.42
C ALA A 164 -4.08 8.38 -1.40
N TYR A 165 -3.41 9.11 -0.52
CA TYR A 165 -4.08 10.04 0.40
C TYR A 165 -4.82 11.16 -0.35
N ALA A 166 -4.22 11.73 -1.40
CA ALA A 166 -4.84 12.80 -2.16
C ALA A 166 -6.21 12.40 -2.71
N ILE A 167 -6.33 11.21 -3.31
CA ILE A 167 -7.63 10.73 -3.82
C ILE A 167 -8.58 10.33 -2.68
N GLY A 168 -8.09 9.68 -1.64
CA GLY A 168 -8.89 9.32 -0.46
C GLY A 168 -9.51 10.56 0.21
N ASP A 169 -8.74 11.63 0.39
CA ASP A 169 -9.24 12.89 0.97
C ASP A 169 -10.31 13.56 0.08
N VAL A 170 -10.12 13.55 -1.25
CA VAL A 170 -11.12 14.09 -2.19
C VAL A 170 -12.43 13.29 -2.13
N VAL A 171 -12.35 11.96 -2.16
CA VAL A 171 -13.53 11.08 -2.08
C VAL A 171 -14.23 11.25 -0.74
N LYS A 172 -13.46 11.36 0.34
CA LYS A 172 -14.01 11.60 1.69
C LYS A 172 -14.76 12.92 1.78
N ALA A 173 -14.26 13.98 1.16
CA ALA A 173 -14.94 15.27 1.15
C ALA A 173 -16.32 15.21 0.45
N ILE A 174 -16.48 14.31 -0.52
CA ILE A 174 -17.72 14.16 -1.31
C ILE A 174 -18.70 13.19 -0.63
N HIS A 175 -18.22 12.09 -0.07
CA HIS A 175 -19.06 11.02 0.49
C HIS A 175 -19.15 11.03 2.01
N GLY A 176 -18.30 11.78 2.73
CA GLY A 176 -18.24 11.80 4.19
C GLY A 176 -19.11 12.89 4.85
N GLY A 177 -19.97 13.57 4.12
CA GLY A 177 -20.85 14.65 4.59
C GLY A 177 -22.30 14.23 4.90
N GLY A 178 -22.54 12.95 5.21
CA GLY A 178 -23.84 12.43 5.61
C GLY A 178 -23.92 12.13 7.10
#